data_2f9741fdd2aabf45f421950724e7d504
#
_entry.id   2f9741fdd2aabf45f421950724e7d504
#
_cell.length_a   1.000
_cell.length_b   1.000
_cell.length_c   1.000
_cell.angle_alpha   90.00
_cell.angle_beta   90.00
_cell.angle_gamma   90.00
#
_symmetry.space_group_name_H-M   'P 1'
#
loop_
_entity.id
_entity.type
_entity.pdbx_description
1 polymer ?
#
loop_
_entity_poly.entity_id
_entity_poly.type
_entity_poly.pdbx_seq_one_letter_code
_entity_poly.pdbx_strand_id
1 'polypeptide(L)'
;MKIVLSLSMVLFFNCILSQTNNQVPKSIHNFNVQDIYGNDFDFKTLKGKKVMVVNTASKCGLTNQYTNLEKLYKQFKNKNFIIIGFPANNFLWQEPGSNEKIANFCKENYGVSFPMMSKISVKGSTIHPVYK
;
A
#
# COMPACT_ATOMS: atom_id res chain seq x y z
N MET A 1 33.89 -4.64 67.47
CA MET A 1 33.95 -3.80 66.20
C MET A 1 33.32 -4.62 65.07
N LYS A 2 32.05 -4.40 64.79
CA LYS A 2 31.29 -5.20 63.81
C LYS A 2 31.23 -4.37 62.48
N ILE A 3 31.85 -4.91 61.42
CA ILE A 3 31.85 -4.33 60.08
C ILE A 3 30.61 -4.86 59.38
N VAL A 4 29.66 -3.96 59.07
CA VAL A 4 28.50 -4.26 58.27
C VAL A 4 28.85 -3.97 56.81
N LEU A 5 29.01 -5.02 55.99
CA LEU A 5 29.15 -4.90 54.53
C LEU A 5 27.77 -4.68 53.95
N SER A 6 27.53 -3.45 53.42
CA SER A 6 26.35 -3.12 52.64
C SER A 6 26.57 -3.58 51.20
N LEU A 7 25.81 -4.58 50.77
CA LEU A 7 25.82 -5.11 49.42
C LEU A 7 24.83 -4.30 48.56
N SER A 8 25.33 -3.29 47.83
CA SER A 8 24.55 -2.53 46.89
C SER A 8 24.27 -3.36 45.61
N MET A 9 23.07 -3.90 45.52
CA MET A 9 22.57 -4.59 44.32
C MET A 9 22.16 -3.56 43.28
N VAL A 10 23.03 -3.34 42.29
CA VAL A 10 22.74 -2.50 41.11
C VAL A 10 21.91 -3.30 40.12
N LEU A 11 20.61 -3.03 40.09
CA LEU A 11 19.70 -3.56 39.06
C LEU A 11 19.94 -2.83 37.73
N PHE A 12 20.69 -3.46 36.83
CA PHE A 12 20.75 -3.03 35.44
C PHE A 12 19.43 -3.34 34.76
N PHE A 13 18.58 -2.31 34.60
CA PHE A 13 17.37 -2.37 33.76
C PHE A 13 17.81 -2.27 32.30
N ASN A 14 18.02 -3.43 31.67
CA ASN A 14 18.24 -3.50 30.22
C ASN A 14 16.97 -3.13 29.49
N CYS A 15 16.82 -1.85 29.17
CA CYS A 15 15.79 -1.37 28.27
C CYS A 15 16.16 -1.83 26.84
N ILE A 16 15.62 -2.98 26.41
CA ILE A 16 15.73 -3.44 25.03
C ILE A 16 14.86 -2.52 24.20
N LEU A 17 15.47 -1.46 23.66
CA LEU A 17 14.88 -0.65 22.60
C LEU A 17 14.73 -1.53 21.36
N SER A 18 13.52 -2.04 21.15
CA SER A 18 13.13 -2.69 19.89
C SER A 18 13.23 -1.63 18.80
N GLN A 19 14.36 -1.58 18.11
CA GLN A 19 14.51 -0.78 16.90
C GLN A 19 13.63 -1.44 15.83
N THR A 20 12.46 -0.88 15.58
CA THR A 20 11.67 -1.20 14.40
C THR A 20 12.47 -0.76 13.18
N ASN A 21 13.05 -1.73 12.50
CA ASN A 21 13.86 -1.52 11.30
C ASN A 21 12.91 -1.12 10.15
N ASN A 22 12.63 0.18 10.02
CA ASN A 22 11.77 0.78 9.01
C ASN A 22 12.43 0.80 7.61
N GLN A 23 13.18 -0.25 7.26
CA GLN A 23 13.74 -0.35 5.92
C GLN A 23 12.63 -0.66 4.91
N VAL A 24 12.54 0.18 3.86
CA VAL A 24 11.68 -0.08 2.70
C VAL A 24 12.12 -1.42 2.08
N PRO A 25 11.19 -2.35 1.83
CA PRO A 25 11.52 -3.62 1.20
C PRO A 25 12.23 -3.43 -0.14
N LYS A 26 13.30 -4.18 -0.39
CA LYS A 26 14.09 -4.11 -1.64
C LYS A 26 13.32 -4.62 -2.87
N SER A 27 12.16 -5.23 -2.71
CA SER A 27 11.35 -5.80 -3.79
C SER A 27 9.88 -5.53 -3.54
N ILE A 28 9.17 -5.20 -4.61
CA ILE A 28 7.71 -5.06 -4.58
C ILE A 28 7.00 -6.33 -4.05
N HIS A 29 7.60 -7.50 -4.25
CA HIS A 29 7.05 -8.78 -3.79
C HIS A 29 7.06 -8.97 -2.27
N ASN A 30 7.67 -8.07 -1.52
CA ASN A 30 7.74 -8.14 -0.06
C ASN A 30 6.63 -7.33 0.63
N PHE A 31 5.71 -6.74 -0.15
CA PHE A 31 4.59 -6.02 0.40
C PHE A 31 3.37 -6.92 0.59
N ASN A 32 2.64 -6.66 1.67
CA ASN A 32 1.28 -7.09 1.88
C ASN A 32 0.44 -5.82 2.11
N VAL A 33 -0.62 -5.64 1.34
CA VAL A 33 -1.50 -4.47 1.41
C VAL A 33 -2.95 -4.94 1.47
N GLN A 34 -3.87 -4.05 1.81
CA GLN A 34 -5.28 -4.37 1.71
C GLN A 34 -5.83 -4.00 0.33
N ASP A 35 -6.68 -4.86 -0.22
CA ASP A 35 -7.47 -4.50 -1.39
C ASP A 35 -8.57 -3.48 -1.02
N ILE A 36 -9.31 -3.01 -2.01
CA ILE A 36 -10.33 -1.98 -1.81
C ILE A 36 -11.51 -2.45 -0.96
N TYR A 37 -11.66 -3.75 -0.76
CA TYR A 37 -12.68 -4.40 0.08
C TYR A 37 -12.16 -4.75 1.47
N GLY A 38 -10.88 -4.46 1.77
CA GLY A 38 -10.25 -4.73 3.06
C GLY A 38 -9.65 -6.12 3.21
N ASN A 39 -9.58 -6.92 2.14
CA ASN A 39 -8.91 -8.21 2.17
C ASN A 39 -7.40 -8.06 1.99
N ASP A 40 -6.62 -8.96 2.59
CA ASP A 40 -5.18 -9.00 2.40
C ASP A 40 -4.80 -9.34 0.96
N PHE A 41 -3.89 -8.56 0.38
CA PHE A 41 -3.33 -8.74 -0.95
C PHE A 41 -1.81 -8.89 -0.86
N ASP A 42 -1.32 -10.13 -0.97
CA ASP A 42 0.12 -10.44 -0.89
C ASP A 42 0.79 -10.32 -2.26
N PHE A 43 1.72 -9.37 -2.39
CA PHE A 43 2.47 -9.14 -3.62
C PHE A 43 3.43 -10.28 -4.00
N LYS A 44 3.65 -11.28 -3.12
CA LYS A 44 4.33 -12.51 -3.50
C LYS A 44 3.61 -13.24 -4.63
N THR A 45 2.28 -13.13 -4.71
CA THR A 45 1.45 -13.70 -5.78
C THR A 45 1.70 -13.08 -7.15
N LEU A 46 2.43 -11.97 -7.20
CA LEU A 46 2.79 -11.26 -8.43
C LEU A 46 4.11 -11.71 -9.04
N LYS A 47 4.82 -12.66 -8.40
CA LYS A 47 6.08 -13.19 -8.96
C LYS A 47 5.86 -13.73 -10.37
N GLY A 48 6.78 -13.39 -11.28
CA GLY A 48 6.71 -13.76 -12.69
C GLY A 48 5.77 -12.90 -13.55
N LYS A 49 5.08 -11.93 -12.96
CA LYS A 49 4.21 -10.98 -13.71
C LYS A 49 4.92 -9.65 -13.95
N LYS A 50 4.58 -9.01 -15.06
CA LYS A 50 4.85 -7.57 -15.28
C LYS A 50 3.78 -6.79 -14.52
N VAL A 51 4.19 -6.05 -13.51
CA VAL A 51 3.30 -5.31 -12.61
C VAL A 51 3.31 -3.83 -12.98
N MET A 52 2.14 -3.27 -13.27
CA MET A 52 1.94 -1.84 -13.45
C MET A 52 1.21 -1.29 -12.24
N VAL A 53 1.89 -0.49 -11.44
CA VAL A 53 1.30 0.21 -10.28
C VAL A 53 0.86 1.61 -10.72
N VAL A 54 -0.40 1.95 -10.44
CA VAL A 54 -1.00 3.23 -10.85
C VAL A 54 -1.69 3.87 -9.66
N ASN A 55 -1.37 5.14 -9.36
CA ASN A 55 -2.20 5.91 -8.45
C ASN A 55 -3.42 6.45 -9.21
N THR A 56 -4.58 6.43 -8.58
CA THR A 56 -5.87 6.72 -9.21
C THR A 56 -6.68 7.73 -8.40
N ALA A 57 -7.62 8.39 -9.08
CA ALA A 57 -8.57 9.30 -8.44
C ALA A 57 -9.87 9.41 -9.24
N SER A 58 -11.02 9.53 -8.54
CA SER A 58 -12.36 9.58 -9.13
C SER A 58 -12.77 10.97 -9.63
N LYS A 59 -12.11 12.04 -9.14
CA LYS A 59 -12.44 13.44 -9.48
C LYS A 59 -11.27 14.18 -10.12
N CYS A 60 -10.52 13.50 -10.97
CA CYS A 60 -9.37 14.04 -11.68
C CYS A 60 -9.71 14.31 -13.15
N GLY A 61 -9.08 15.30 -13.77
CA GLY A 61 -9.19 15.51 -15.22
C GLY A 61 -8.70 14.33 -16.06
N LEU A 62 -7.89 13.43 -15.44
CA LEU A 62 -7.39 12.21 -16.09
C LEU A 62 -8.20 10.95 -15.74
N THR A 63 -9.31 11.07 -15.04
CA THR A 63 -10.14 9.92 -14.60
C THR A 63 -10.60 9.04 -15.77
N ASN A 64 -10.84 9.63 -16.96
CA ASN A 64 -11.19 8.89 -18.15
C ASN A 64 -10.13 7.87 -18.61
N GLN A 65 -8.89 7.97 -18.13
CA GLN A 65 -7.82 7.00 -18.40
C GLN A 65 -8.14 5.60 -17.85
N TYR A 66 -9.06 5.46 -16.89
CA TYR A 66 -9.55 4.15 -16.45
C TYR A 66 -10.02 3.28 -17.62
N THR A 67 -10.66 3.87 -18.62
CA THR A 67 -11.08 3.15 -19.84
C THR A 67 -9.89 2.50 -20.55
N ASN A 68 -8.79 3.25 -20.71
CA ASN A 68 -7.60 2.75 -21.40
C ASN A 68 -6.84 1.72 -20.52
N LEU A 69 -6.78 1.94 -19.22
CA LEU A 69 -6.18 0.98 -18.27
C LEU A 69 -6.95 -0.35 -18.28
N GLU A 70 -8.26 -0.31 -18.25
CA GLU A 70 -9.10 -1.50 -18.31
C GLU A 70 -8.96 -2.25 -19.64
N LYS A 71 -8.91 -1.52 -20.76
CA LYS A 71 -8.64 -2.12 -22.07
C LYS A 71 -7.28 -2.80 -22.10
N LEU A 72 -6.24 -2.15 -21.60
CA LEU A 72 -4.88 -2.69 -21.50
C LEU A 72 -4.86 -3.95 -20.61
N TYR A 73 -5.51 -3.88 -19.45
CA TYR A 73 -5.59 -5.01 -18.53
C TYR A 73 -6.28 -6.22 -19.18
N LYS A 74 -7.45 -6.03 -19.80
CA LYS A 74 -8.17 -7.11 -20.51
C LYS A 74 -7.33 -7.76 -21.61
N GLN A 75 -6.55 -6.96 -22.33
CA GLN A 75 -5.69 -7.45 -23.43
C GLN A 75 -4.52 -8.30 -22.94
N PHE A 76 -3.97 -8.00 -21.76
CA PHE A 76 -2.70 -8.58 -21.31
C PHE A 76 -2.77 -9.42 -20.03
N LYS A 77 -3.89 -9.43 -19.28
CA LYS A 77 -4.01 -10.16 -18.00
C LYS A 77 -3.63 -11.65 -18.09
N ASN A 78 -3.85 -12.28 -19.23
CA ASN A 78 -3.51 -13.68 -19.49
C ASN A 78 -2.06 -13.85 -20.03
N LYS A 79 -1.26 -12.77 -20.12
CA LYS A 79 0.12 -12.76 -20.62
C LYS A 79 1.12 -12.32 -19.53
N ASN A 80 0.93 -12.80 -18.31
CA ASN A 80 1.74 -12.45 -17.14
C ASN A 80 1.85 -10.93 -16.91
N PHE A 81 0.75 -10.21 -17.09
CA PHE A 81 0.65 -8.78 -16.82
C PHE A 81 -0.49 -8.50 -15.83
N ILE A 82 -0.28 -7.54 -14.95
CA ILE A 82 -1.27 -7.10 -13.98
C ILE A 82 -1.19 -5.59 -13.76
N ILE A 83 -2.34 -4.94 -13.65
CA ILE A 83 -2.44 -3.56 -13.16
C ILE A 83 -2.91 -3.60 -11.71
N ILE A 84 -2.32 -2.75 -10.85
CA ILE A 84 -2.72 -2.57 -9.46
C ILE A 84 -2.98 -1.08 -9.26
N GLY A 85 -4.24 -0.72 -8.99
CA GLY A 85 -4.66 0.65 -8.76
C GLY A 85 -4.60 1.01 -7.27
N PHE A 86 -3.98 2.13 -6.95
CA PHE A 86 -3.98 2.72 -5.61
C PHE A 86 -4.72 4.05 -5.62
N PRO A 87 -5.93 4.15 -5.08
CA PRO A 87 -6.61 5.42 -4.90
C PRO A 87 -5.80 6.33 -3.97
N ALA A 88 -5.65 7.61 -4.36
CA ALA A 88 -4.84 8.57 -3.61
C ALA A 88 -5.46 9.96 -3.61
N ASN A 89 -5.64 10.54 -2.40
CA ASN A 89 -6.22 11.88 -2.24
C ASN A 89 -5.16 12.99 -2.12
N ASN A 90 -3.88 12.70 -2.42
CA ASN A 90 -2.76 13.62 -2.25
C ASN A 90 -2.68 14.74 -3.30
N PHE A 91 -3.47 14.67 -4.37
CA PHE A 91 -3.48 15.63 -5.47
C PHE A 91 -4.81 16.37 -5.48
N LEU A 92 -4.81 17.61 -4.98
CA LEU A 92 -5.96 18.52 -5.02
C LEU A 92 -7.28 17.91 -4.52
N TRP A 93 -7.22 16.99 -3.53
CA TRP A 93 -8.39 16.34 -2.93
C TRP A 93 -9.28 15.60 -3.95
N GLN A 94 -8.68 15.02 -4.98
CA GLN A 94 -9.40 14.41 -6.10
C GLN A 94 -9.91 12.99 -5.82
N GLU A 95 -9.62 12.43 -4.63
CA GLU A 95 -10.14 11.12 -4.20
C GLU A 95 -10.71 11.17 -2.76
N PRO A 96 -11.79 11.97 -2.52
CA PRO A 96 -12.33 12.13 -1.16
C PRO A 96 -13.19 10.94 -0.69
N GLY A 97 -13.62 10.05 -1.61
CA GLY A 97 -14.53 8.95 -1.32
C GLY A 97 -13.97 7.90 -0.33
N SER A 98 -14.87 7.11 0.29
CA SER A 98 -14.49 5.87 0.96
C SER A 98 -14.06 4.81 -0.06
N ASN A 99 -13.36 3.76 0.39
CA ASN A 99 -12.98 2.63 -0.48
C ASN A 99 -14.20 2.05 -1.21
N GLU A 100 -15.32 1.84 -0.51
CA GLU A 100 -16.57 1.36 -1.10
C GLU A 100 -17.08 2.27 -2.23
N LYS A 101 -17.13 3.59 -1.98
CA LYS A 101 -17.57 4.55 -3.01
C LYS A 101 -16.65 4.55 -4.22
N ILE A 102 -15.35 4.41 -4.01
CA ILE A 102 -14.35 4.33 -5.08
C ILE A 102 -14.52 3.04 -5.88
N ALA A 103 -14.70 1.88 -5.20
CA ALA A 103 -14.92 0.60 -5.85
C ALA A 103 -16.15 0.63 -6.77
N ASN A 104 -17.28 1.13 -6.25
CA ASN A 104 -18.52 1.29 -7.02
C ASN A 104 -18.33 2.22 -8.21
N PHE A 105 -17.72 3.39 -8.00
CA PHE A 105 -17.41 4.35 -9.06
C PHE A 105 -16.59 3.73 -10.20
N CYS A 106 -15.50 3.04 -9.87
CA CYS A 106 -14.63 2.41 -10.84
C CYS A 106 -15.34 1.31 -11.63
N LYS A 107 -16.14 0.47 -10.93
CA LYS A 107 -16.90 -0.63 -11.54
C LYS A 107 -18.02 -0.12 -12.45
N GLU A 108 -18.84 0.81 -11.96
CA GLU A 108 -20.05 1.26 -12.64
C GLU A 108 -19.74 2.16 -13.85
N ASN A 109 -18.76 3.08 -13.72
CA ASN A 109 -18.47 4.05 -14.76
C ASN A 109 -17.44 3.57 -15.79
N TYR A 110 -16.51 2.66 -15.39
CA TYR A 110 -15.39 2.27 -16.26
C TYR A 110 -15.25 0.75 -16.40
N GLY A 111 -16.07 -0.04 -15.71
CA GLY A 111 -15.99 -1.50 -15.75
C GLY A 111 -14.66 -2.05 -15.27
N VAL A 112 -13.98 -1.33 -14.37
CA VAL A 112 -12.65 -1.73 -13.86
C VAL A 112 -12.70 -3.13 -13.28
N SER A 113 -11.83 -4.00 -13.79
CA SER A 113 -11.69 -5.38 -13.35
C SER A 113 -10.27 -5.74 -12.86
N PHE A 114 -9.30 -4.83 -13.00
CA PHE A 114 -8.00 -5.01 -12.39
C PHE A 114 -8.06 -4.73 -10.88
N PRO A 115 -7.17 -5.35 -10.07
CA PRO A 115 -7.11 -5.16 -8.64
C PRO A 115 -6.97 -3.69 -8.22
N MET A 116 -7.90 -3.24 -7.38
CA MET A 116 -7.84 -1.95 -6.72
C MET A 116 -7.50 -2.17 -5.25
N MET A 117 -6.55 -1.40 -4.73
CA MET A 117 -6.13 -1.44 -3.33
C MET A 117 -6.87 -0.38 -2.51
N SER A 118 -6.84 -0.53 -1.20
CA SER A 118 -7.31 0.50 -0.26
C SER A 118 -6.60 1.83 -0.54
N LYS A 119 -7.31 2.93 -0.30
CA LYS A 119 -6.77 4.27 -0.48
C LYS A 119 -5.56 4.51 0.43
N ILE A 120 -4.47 4.99 -0.16
CA ILE A 120 -3.21 5.28 0.54
C ILE A 120 -2.70 6.69 0.23
N SER A 121 -1.67 7.11 0.95
CA SER A 121 -0.88 8.29 0.60
C SER A 121 0.26 7.90 -0.34
N VAL A 122 0.41 8.62 -1.46
CA VAL A 122 1.44 8.36 -2.48
C VAL A 122 2.49 9.47 -2.55
N LYS A 123 2.41 10.48 -1.67
CA LYS A 123 3.43 11.54 -1.54
C LYS A 123 3.42 12.18 -0.16
N GLY A 124 4.49 12.93 0.15
CA GLY A 124 4.65 13.65 1.43
C GLY A 124 5.18 12.76 2.55
N SER A 125 5.10 13.23 3.79
CA SER A 125 5.66 12.54 4.97
C SER A 125 4.99 11.20 5.27
N THR A 126 3.74 11.03 4.87
CA THR A 126 2.93 9.82 5.08
C THR A 126 2.91 8.88 3.88
N ILE A 127 3.84 9.06 2.93
CA ILE A 127 3.93 8.22 1.73
C ILE A 127 4.01 6.74 2.08
N HIS A 128 3.16 5.94 1.45
CA HIS A 128 3.15 4.49 1.64
C HIS A 128 4.45 3.86 1.10
N PRO A 129 5.05 2.87 1.80
CA PRO A 129 6.32 2.27 1.40
C PRO A 129 6.37 1.70 -0.03
N VAL A 130 5.24 1.27 -0.59
CA VAL A 130 5.14 0.82 -2.01
C VAL A 130 5.56 1.91 -3.01
N TYR A 131 5.49 3.20 -2.59
CA TYR A 131 5.83 4.36 -3.43
C TYR A 131 7.18 5.01 -3.06
N LYS A 132 7.92 4.42 -2.11
CA LYS A 132 9.29 4.81 -1.75
C LYS A 132 10.32 4.03 -2.57
#